data_d710d86b1a897f7ce07740e3aa61b6e5
#
_entry.id   d710d86b1a897f7ce07740e3aa61b6e5
#
_cell.length_a   1.000
_cell.length_b   1.000
_cell.length_c   1.000
_cell.angle_alpha   90.00
_cell.angle_beta   90.00
_cell.angle_gamma   90.00
#
_symmetry.space_group_name_H-M   'P 1'
#
loop_
_entity.id
_entity.type
_entity.pdbx_description
1 polymer ?
#
loop_
_entity_poly.entity_id
_entity_poly.type
_entity_poly.pdbx_seq_one_letter_code
_entity_poly.pdbx_strand_id
1 'polypeptide(L)'
;KKPVYKNHSHNVSQTLSYAATERLSLHLNGNLFISENDRTGAYDYNNRHQSYTVGGTAKYLLAKRASYIEGNISTTNFRSFYDYINDAKTHKTGDEVLSKDQTYTNANLKGVFKTHKNNTLFTGLDYVFEGLEPTETSKMLNNEYQSVYTLAAYVQDEVKLLDAISVVAGIRYAYNEKFKSQFTPKLSLMYQYSELNVRASYAAGFRSPTLQQMYAVSESRGQITVGDPGLDPEKSNFYNLNIEYNHRLFSIAASIYQNDLKDKIEAEDIGTTPEDIENGITRRRQYRNIEKARVKGFDIGFSVRPFTGFMFGANYIYTDGRNRTEDIRLERTVRHSGNFNASWRKTWNDYTFNIAINGRYQGTRWSKTYGNAPAHQLWDINTRHSFNLKSVALEPAVGVENIFNYTDDRPYNSNYATLTPGRSFYVSLLVRFKQ
;
A
#
# COMPACT_ATOMS: atom_id res chain seq x y z
N LYS A 1 -13.78 -26.37 1.81
CA LYS A 1 -12.97 -25.74 0.77
C LYS A 1 -13.36 -24.28 0.70
N LYS A 2 -12.38 -23.34 0.59
CA LYS A 2 -12.68 -21.95 0.26
C LYS A 2 -13.30 -21.88 -1.12
N PRO A 3 -14.38 -21.15 -1.32
CA PRO A 3 -14.81 -20.82 -2.66
C PRO A 3 -13.70 -19.97 -3.31
N VAL A 4 -13.17 -20.45 -4.42
CA VAL A 4 -12.30 -19.66 -5.29
C VAL A 4 -13.22 -18.99 -6.28
N TYR A 5 -13.36 -17.66 -6.15
CA TYR A 5 -14.15 -16.88 -7.07
C TYR A 5 -13.39 -16.67 -8.38
N LYS A 6 -14.07 -16.84 -9.51
CA LYS A 6 -13.52 -16.42 -10.80
C LYS A 6 -13.45 -14.90 -10.80
N ASN A 7 -12.38 -14.37 -11.34
CA ASN A 7 -12.19 -12.93 -11.52
C ASN A 7 -11.88 -12.66 -12.99
N HIS A 8 -12.58 -11.70 -13.56
CA HIS A 8 -12.28 -11.14 -14.87
C HIS A 8 -11.91 -9.67 -14.68
N SER A 9 -10.82 -9.23 -15.28
CA SER A 9 -10.43 -7.83 -15.23
C SER A 9 -9.94 -7.34 -16.59
N HIS A 10 -10.32 -6.12 -16.93
CA HIS A 10 -9.88 -5.41 -18.11
C HIS A 10 -9.25 -4.10 -17.67
N ASN A 11 -8.06 -3.82 -18.19
CA ASN A 11 -7.36 -2.57 -17.95
C ASN A 11 -6.90 -2.00 -19.28
N VAL A 12 -7.38 -0.80 -19.61
CA VAL A 12 -6.98 -0.04 -20.78
C VAL A 12 -6.33 1.24 -20.32
N SER A 13 -5.06 1.41 -20.67
CA SER A 13 -4.30 2.61 -20.33
C SER A 13 -3.76 3.25 -21.59
N GLN A 14 -3.95 4.55 -21.71
CA GLN A 14 -3.40 5.35 -22.80
C GLN A 14 -2.58 6.50 -22.21
N THR A 15 -1.37 6.69 -22.71
CA THR A 15 -0.52 7.85 -22.39
C THR A 15 -0.11 8.53 -23.67
N LEU A 16 -0.34 9.84 -23.72
CA LEU A 16 0.14 10.71 -24.78
C LEU A 16 1.25 11.59 -24.22
N SER A 17 2.38 11.61 -24.85
CA SER A 17 3.53 12.44 -24.47
C SER A 17 3.88 13.39 -25.61
N TYR A 18 4.02 14.66 -25.26
CA TYR A 18 4.34 15.72 -26.24
C TYR A 18 5.46 16.61 -25.69
N ALA A 19 6.57 16.66 -26.40
CA ALA A 19 7.64 17.61 -26.15
C ALA A 19 7.32 18.91 -26.91
N ALA A 20 6.64 19.83 -26.25
CA ALA A 20 6.21 21.09 -26.86
C ALA A 20 7.41 21.99 -27.18
N THR A 21 8.46 21.92 -26.36
CA THR A 21 9.77 22.53 -26.61
C THR A 21 10.88 21.65 -26.01
N GLU A 22 12.14 22.00 -26.20
CA GLU A 22 13.27 21.33 -25.51
C GLU A 22 13.16 21.38 -23.97
N ARG A 23 12.33 22.27 -23.43
CA ARG A 23 12.19 22.49 -21.99
C ARG A 23 10.81 22.14 -21.45
N LEU A 24 9.78 22.06 -22.31
CA LEU A 24 8.41 21.80 -21.90
C LEU A 24 7.95 20.44 -22.41
N SER A 25 7.69 19.53 -21.49
CA SER A 25 7.04 18.25 -21.77
C SER A 25 5.64 18.21 -21.15
N LEU A 26 4.71 17.67 -21.91
CA LEU A 26 3.31 17.46 -21.54
C LEU A 26 3.00 15.97 -21.62
N HIS A 27 2.29 15.46 -20.64
CA HIS A 27 1.80 14.08 -20.63
C HIS A 27 0.31 14.11 -20.28
N LEU A 28 -0.49 13.42 -21.06
CA LEU A 28 -1.89 13.14 -20.77
C LEU A 28 -2.03 11.63 -20.60
N ASN A 29 -2.75 11.22 -19.59
CA ASN A 29 -3.02 9.82 -19.31
C ASN A 29 -4.50 9.59 -19.06
N GLY A 30 -5.00 8.48 -19.59
CA GLY A 30 -6.33 7.94 -19.31
C GLY A 30 -6.19 6.48 -18.91
N ASN A 31 -6.97 6.05 -17.93
CA ASN A 31 -7.06 4.66 -17.52
C ASN A 31 -8.51 4.27 -17.31
N LEU A 32 -8.88 3.12 -17.84
CA LEU A 32 -10.14 2.44 -17.58
C LEU A 32 -9.82 1.08 -16.98
N PHE A 33 -10.33 0.82 -15.79
CA PHE A 33 -10.25 -0.47 -15.14
C PHE A 33 -11.64 -0.99 -14.81
N ILE A 34 -11.93 -2.23 -15.22
CA ILE A 34 -13.16 -2.95 -14.90
C ILE A 34 -12.74 -4.31 -14.34
N SER A 35 -13.30 -4.69 -13.20
CA SER A 35 -13.08 -6.01 -12.59
C SER A 35 -14.39 -6.57 -12.10
N GLU A 36 -14.63 -7.83 -12.40
CA GLU A 36 -15.81 -8.58 -12.01
C GLU A 36 -15.39 -9.85 -11.26
N ASN A 37 -15.99 -10.05 -10.08
CA ASN A 37 -15.81 -11.24 -9.26
C ASN A 37 -17.08 -12.08 -9.32
N ASP A 38 -17.00 -13.23 -9.95
CA ASP A 38 -18.08 -14.24 -9.94
C ASP A 38 -18.17 -14.87 -8.54
N ARG A 39 -19.28 -14.61 -7.86
CA ARG A 39 -19.57 -15.08 -6.50
C ARG A 39 -20.64 -16.17 -6.45
N THR A 40 -20.92 -16.78 -7.58
CA THR A 40 -21.91 -17.85 -7.73
C THR A 40 -21.80 -18.92 -6.65
N GLY A 41 -22.92 -19.28 -6.05
CA GLY A 41 -23.00 -20.31 -4.97
C GLY A 41 -22.60 -19.81 -3.57
N ALA A 42 -22.23 -18.56 -3.41
CA ALA A 42 -21.93 -17.98 -2.09
C ALA A 42 -22.76 -16.73 -1.79
N TYR A 43 -23.20 -16.01 -2.82
CA TYR A 43 -23.99 -14.80 -2.73
C TYR A 43 -24.99 -14.73 -3.90
N ASP A 44 -26.02 -13.92 -3.75
CA ASP A 44 -27.02 -13.72 -4.80
C ASP A 44 -26.58 -12.70 -5.85
N TYR A 45 -25.38 -12.14 -5.71
CA TYR A 45 -24.82 -11.13 -6.59
C TYR A 45 -23.31 -11.31 -6.81
N ASN A 46 -22.86 -10.88 -7.98
CA ASN A 46 -21.46 -10.65 -8.32
C ASN A 46 -21.03 -9.23 -7.92
N ASN A 47 -19.75 -9.03 -7.67
CA ASN A 47 -19.20 -7.68 -7.48
C ASN A 47 -18.55 -7.22 -8.77
N ARG A 48 -18.95 -6.05 -9.27
CA ARG A 48 -18.29 -5.37 -10.38
C ARG A 48 -17.72 -4.04 -9.90
N HIS A 49 -16.46 -3.79 -10.21
CA HIS A 49 -15.76 -2.54 -9.90
C HIS A 49 -15.35 -1.86 -11.20
N GLN A 50 -15.57 -0.55 -11.28
CA GLN A 50 -15.16 0.29 -12.39
C GLN A 50 -14.36 1.48 -11.87
N SER A 51 -13.30 1.82 -12.56
CA SER A 51 -12.50 3.00 -12.24
C SER A 51 -12.08 3.71 -13.51
N TYR A 52 -12.36 5.00 -13.57
CA TYR A 52 -11.98 5.90 -14.65
C TYR A 52 -11.01 6.93 -14.10
N THR A 53 -9.82 6.99 -14.66
CA THR A 53 -8.82 8.00 -14.29
C THR A 53 -8.43 8.81 -15.51
N VAL A 54 -8.45 10.13 -15.36
CA VAL A 54 -7.91 11.06 -16.36
C VAL A 54 -6.93 11.97 -15.65
N GLY A 55 -5.78 12.22 -16.27
CA GLY A 55 -4.76 13.08 -15.67
C GLY A 55 -3.87 13.73 -16.70
N GLY A 56 -3.19 14.78 -16.25
CA GLY A 56 -2.22 15.51 -17.04
C GLY A 56 -1.04 15.96 -16.20
N THR A 57 0.14 15.95 -16.81
CA THR A 57 1.38 16.46 -16.21
C THR A 57 2.05 17.42 -17.18
N ALA A 58 2.48 18.57 -16.68
CA ALA A 58 3.32 19.51 -17.40
C ALA A 58 4.63 19.70 -16.62
N LYS A 59 5.78 19.53 -17.30
CA LYS A 59 7.10 19.72 -16.71
C LYS A 59 7.89 20.71 -17.53
N TYR A 60 8.37 21.74 -16.85
CA TYR A 60 9.19 22.78 -17.45
C TYR A 60 10.61 22.77 -16.85
N LEU A 61 11.61 22.55 -17.71
CA LEU A 61 13.02 22.60 -17.31
C LEU A 61 13.53 24.03 -17.29
N LEU A 62 14.03 24.46 -16.14
CA LEU A 62 14.65 25.77 -15.98
C LEU A 62 16.06 25.79 -16.58
N ALA A 63 16.50 26.96 -17.08
CA ALA A 63 17.76 27.10 -17.82
C ALA A 63 19.02 26.75 -17.01
N LYS A 64 18.92 26.64 -15.67
CA LYS A 64 20.08 26.45 -14.80
C LYS A 64 19.96 25.17 -13.98
N ARG A 65 21.03 24.40 -13.94
CA ARG A 65 21.32 23.34 -12.95
C ARG A 65 20.27 22.24 -12.82
N ALA A 66 19.68 21.77 -13.92
CA ALA A 66 18.67 20.72 -13.89
C ALA A 66 17.51 20.98 -12.88
N SER A 67 17.18 22.27 -12.70
CA SER A 67 16.01 22.70 -11.93
C SER A 67 14.77 22.62 -12.80
N TYR A 68 13.61 22.36 -12.19
CA TYR A 68 12.36 22.27 -12.94
C TYR A 68 11.15 22.64 -12.08
N ILE A 69 10.05 22.95 -12.76
CA ILE A 69 8.72 23.07 -12.21
C ILE A 69 7.86 22.01 -12.88
N GLU A 70 7.05 21.31 -12.09
CA GLU A 70 6.17 20.23 -12.56
C GLU A 70 4.80 20.40 -11.92
N GLY A 71 3.78 20.49 -12.76
CA GLY A 71 2.38 20.48 -12.36
C GLY A 71 1.71 19.19 -12.79
N ASN A 72 0.93 18.59 -11.92
CA ASN A 72 0.15 17.39 -12.15
C ASN A 72 -1.28 17.61 -11.68
N ILE A 73 -2.24 17.09 -12.44
CA ILE A 73 -3.63 16.95 -12.03
C ILE A 73 -4.17 15.61 -12.47
N SER A 74 -4.91 14.93 -11.61
CA SER A 74 -5.61 13.71 -11.94
C SER A 74 -6.92 13.60 -11.19
N THR A 75 -7.94 13.07 -11.86
CA THR A 75 -9.24 12.75 -11.26
C THR A 75 -9.55 11.29 -11.53
N THR A 76 -9.96 10.59 -10.47
CA THR A 76 -10.44 9.21 -10.52
C THR A 76 -11.86 9.16 -10.00
N ASN A 77 -12.77 8.56 -10.77
CA ASN A 77 -14.06 8.13 -10.27
C ASN A 77 -14.04 6.62 -10.13
N PHE A 78 -14.42 6.13 -8.95
CA PHE A 78 -14.53 4.71 -8.63
C PHE A 78 -15.98 4.36 -8.31
N ARG A 79 -16.51 3.35 -9.02
CA ARG A 79 -17.84 2.79 -8.81
C ARG A 79 -17.77 1.30 -8.52
N SER A 80 -18.62 0.85 -7.62
CA SER A 80 -18.81 -0.57 -7.34
C SER A 80 -20.29 -0.92 -7.45
N PHE A 81 -20.56 -2.09 -8.03
CA PHE A 81 -21.92 -2.58 -8.27
C PHE A 81 -22.08 -3.99 -7.69
N TYR A 82 -23.31 -4.28 -7.28
CA TYR A 82 -23.80 -5.63 -7.05
C TYR A 82 -24.69 -5.99 -8.25
N ASP A 83 -24.21 -6.93 -9.06
CA ASP A 83 -24.93 -7.44 -10.23
C ASP A 83 -25.63 -8.73 -9.79
N TYR A 84 -26.95 -8.68 -9.58
CA TYR A 84 -27.73 -9.80 -9.01
C TYR A 84 -27.85 -10.95 -10.00
N ILE A 85 -27.45 -12.14 -9.57
CA ILE A 85 -27.48 -13.39 -10.36
C ILE A 85 -28.58 -14.36 -9.89
N ASN A 86 -29.16 -14.11 -8.71
CA ASN A 86 -30.31 -14.82 -8.16
C ASN A 86 -31.28 -13.82 -7.55
N ASP A 87 -32.56 -14.22 -7.47
CA ASP A 87 -33.56 -13.45 -6.74
C ASP A 87 -33.20 -13.36 -5.25
N ALA A 88 -33.13 -12.15 -4.74
CA ALA A 88 -32.90 -11.83 -3.34
C ALA A 88 -34.17 -11.21 -2.72
N LYS A 89 -34.12 -10.90 -1.44
CA LYS A 89 -35.28 -10.38 -0.69
C LYS A 89 -35.84 -9.07 -1.27
N THR A 90 -34.94 -8.19 -1.75
CA THR A 90 -35.27 -6.84 -2.26
C THR A 90 -34.92 -6.62 -3.72
N HIS A 91 -34.18 -7.54 -4.34
CA HIS A 91 -33.69 -7.42 -5.72
C HIS A 91 -33.96 -8.68 -6.53
N LYS A 92 -34.04 -8.53 -7.83
CA LYS A 92 -34.29 -9.60 -8.79
C LYS A 92 -33.03 -9.93 -9.59
N THR A 93 -33.00 -11.13 -10.14
CA THR A 93 -31.98 -11.55 -11.10
C THR A 93 -31.91 -10.56 -12.25
N GLY A 94 -30.72 -10.02 -12.53
CA GLY A 94 -30.47 -9.00 -13.55
C GLY A 94 -30.43 -7.57 -13.02
N ASP A 95 -30.79 -7.32 -11.75
CA ASP A 95 -30.69 -5.99 -11.16
C ASP A 95 -29.19 -5.60 -10.99
N GLU A 96 -28.87 -4.36 -11.37
CA GLU A 96 -27.58 -3.72 -11.12
C GLU A 96 -27.73 -2.67 -10.03
N VAL A 97 -27.13 -2.88 -8.88
CA VAL A 97 -27.24 -1.99 -7.72
C VAL A 97 -25.91 -1.29 -7.47
N LEU A 98 -25.90 0.03 -7.57
CA LEU A 98 -24.72 0.85 -7.22
C LEU A 98 -24.45 0.73 -5.72
N SER A 99 -23.30 0.16 -5.37
CA SER A 99 -22.91 -0.06 -3.97
C SER A 99 -21.91 0.95 -3.45
N LYS A 100 -21.21 1.67 -4.36
CA LYS A 100 -20.27 2.74 -4.00
C LYS A 100 -20.04 3.65 -5.21
N ASP A 101 -20.02 4.96 -4.98
CA ASP A 101 -19.55 5.97 -5.92
C ASP A 101 -18.64 6.96 -5.19
N GLN A 102 -17.39 7.03 -5.61
CA GLN A 102 -16.38 7.86 -4.97
C GLN A 102 -15.55 8.59 -6.01
N THR A 103 -15.37 9.90 -5.80
CA THR A 103 -14.50 10.74 -6.63
C THR A 103 -13.27 11.15 -5.82
N TYR A 104 -12.12 11.09 -6.47
CA TYR A 104 -10.85 11.53 -5.90
C TYR A 104 -10.11 12.39 -6.92
N THR A 105 -9.81 13.65 -6.58
CA THR A 105 -9.01 14.56 -7.40
C THR A 105 -7.76 14.95 -6.65
N ASN A 106 -6.63 14.86 -7.32
CA ASN A 106 -5.33 15.30 -6.82
C ASN A 106 -4.72 16.27 -7.83
N ALA A 107 -4.27 17.43 -7.34
CA ALA A 107 -3.47 18.35 -8.12
C ALA A 107 -2.25 18.76 -7.31
N ASN A 108 -1.08 18.82 -7.93
CA ASN A 108 0.13 19.31 -7.28
C ASN A 108 0.96 20.18 -8.22
N LEU A 109 1.63 21.14 -7.65
CA LEU A 109 2.65 21.96 -8.30
C LEU A 109 3.93 21.85 -7.49
N LYS A 110 5.00 21.32 -8.10
CA LYS A 110 6.29 21.06 -7.47
C LYS A 110 7.39 21.85 -8.17
N GLY A 111 8.19 22.55 -7.40
CA GLY A 111 9.44 23.17 -7.84
C GLY A 111 10.64 22.42 -7.26
N VAL A 112 11.62 22.12 -8.10
CA VAL A 112 12.92 21.60 -7.69
C VAL A 112 14.00 22.54 -8.17
N PHE A 113 14.74 23.13 -7.25
CA PHE A 113 15.72 24.17 -7.51
C PHE A 113 17.09 23.75 -6.97
N LYS A 114 18.01 23.44 -7.86
CA LYS A 114 19.43 23.28 -7.50
C LYS A 114 20.07 24.63 -7.33
N THR A 115 19.96 25.19 -6.13
CA THR A 115 20.45 26.55 -5.79
C THR A 115 21.96 26.61 -5.77
N HIS A 116 22.61 25.50 -5.35
CA HIS A 116 24.06 25.32 -5.35
C HIS A 116 24.42 23.86 -5.70
N LYS A 117 25.70 23.57 -5.98
CA LYS A 117 26.16 22.20 -6.26
C LYS A 117 25.83 21.21 -5.11
N ASN A 118 25.78 21.70 -3.89
CA ASN A 118 25.54 20.93 -2.66
C ASN A 118 24.16 21.20 -2.04
N ASN A 119 23.27 21.91 -2.74
CA ASN A 119 21.97 22.29 -2.18
C ASN A 119 20.86 22.12 -3.21
N THR A 120 19.76 21.48 -2.79
CA THR A 120 18.56 21.33 -3.59
C THR A 120 17.34 21.69 -2.75
N LEU A 121 16.65 22.75 -3.17
CA LEU A 121 15.40 23.21 -2.58
C LEU A 121 14.21 22.59 -3.30
N PHE A 122 13.31 22.00 -2.54
CA PHE A 122 12.01 21.50 -2.99
C PHE A 122 10.92 22.37 -2.38
N THR A 123 9.96 22.76 -3.20
CA THR A 123 8.76 23.48 -2.73
C THR A 123 7.55 23.02 -3.52
N GLY A 124 6.38 23.12 -2.95
CA GLY A 124 5.18 22.77 -3.71
C GLY A 124 3.88 23.12 -3.01
N LEU A 125 2.83 23.00 -3.81
CA LEU A 125 1.44 23.15 -3.42
C LEU A 125 0.71 21.85 -3.80
N ASP A 126 -0.16 21.37 -2.91
CA ASP A 126 -1.00 20.21 -3.17
C ASP A 126 -2.45 20.56 -2.90
N TYR A 127 -3.31 20.02 -3.73
CA TYR A 127 -4.77 20.01 -3.57
C TYR A 127 -5.28 18.58 -3.67
N VAL A 128 -6.07 18.17 -2.69
CA VAL A 128 -6.76 16.87 -2.69
C VAL A 128 -8.24 17.12 -2.44
N PHE A 129 -9.07 16.52 -3.25
CA PHE A 129 -10.52 16.51 -3.10
C PHE A 129 -11.02 15.07 -3.06
N GLU A 130 -11.90 14.78 -2.11
CA GLU A 130 -12.61 13.51 -1.99
C GLU A 130 -14.10 13.77 -1.95
N GLY A 131 -14.87 13.01 -2.74
CA GLY A 131 -16.32 13.01 -2.76
C GLY A 131 -16.85 11.58 -2.61
N LEU A 132 -17.94 11.42 -1.89
CA LEU A 132 -18.59 10.14 -1.62
C LEU A 132 -20.10 10.30 -1.69
N GLU A 133 -20.72 9.56 -2.63
CA GLU A 133 -22.17 9.53 -2.80
C GLU A 133 -22.83 8.50 -1.87
N PRO A 134 -24.01 8.81 -1.29
CA PRO A 134 -24.84 7.79 -0.69
C PRO A 134 -25.34 6.83 -1.76
N THR A 135 -25.41 5.56 -1.43
CA THR A 135 -25.96 4.53 -2.29
C THR A 135 -26.96 3.66 -1.52
N GLU A 136 -27.75 2.88 -2.20
CA GLU A 136 -28.73 2.00 -1.56
C GLU A 136 -28.09 1.02 -0.56
N THR A 137 -26.91 0.50 -0.88
CA THR A 137 -26.20 -0.50 -0.05
C THR A 137 -25.09 0.09 0.82
N SER A 138 -24.69 1.34 0.57
CA SER A 138 -23.74 2.09 1.40
C SER A 138 -24.41 3.36 1.90
N LYS A 139 -25.27 3.15 2.88
CA LYS A 139 -26.01 4.26 3.52
C LYS A 139 -25.04 5.22 4.19
N MET A 140 -25.43 6.48 4.21
CA MET A 140 -24.76 7.52 4.98
C MET A 140 -25.62 7.88 6.19
N LEU A 141 -24.99 8.39 7.25
CA LEU A 141 -25.70 8.81 8.47
C LEU A 141 -26.84 9.82 8.18
N ASN A 142 -26.61 10.73 7.24
CA ASN A 142 -27.59 11.74 6.81
C ASN A 142 -28.14 11.52 5.39
N ASN A 143 -27.74 10.44 4.73
CA ASN A 143 -28.10 10.09 3.35
C ASN A 143 -27.84 11.22 2.32
N GLU A 144 -26.79 12.02 2.53
CA GLU A 144 -26.39 13.14 1.69
C GLU A 144 -24.98 12.93 1.14
N TYR A 145 -24.71 13.52 -0.02
CA TYR A 145 -23.36 13.60 -0.59
C TYR A 145 -22.38 14.23 0.41
N GLN A 146 -21.23 13.61 0.58
CA GLN A 146 -20.17 14.10 1.45
C GLN A 146 -18.91 14.41 0.64
N SER A 147 -18.30 15.53 0.93
CA SER A 147 -17.02 15.90 0.32
C SER A 147 -16.08 16.56 1.33
N VAL A 148 -14.81 16.57 0.99
CA VAL A 148 -13.77 17.27 1.75
C VAL A 148 -12.61 17.62 0.83
N TYR A 149 -12.01 18.78 1.04
CA TYR A 149 -10.76 19.14 0.37
C TYR A 149 -9.64 19.42 1.36
N THR A 150 -8.43 19.23 0.89
CA THR A 150 -7.18 19.58 1.59
C THR A 150 -6.30 20.39 0.66
N LEU A 151 -5.84 21.54 1.14
CA LEU A 151 -4.81 22.36 0.51
C LEU A 151 -3.53 22.26 1.35
N ALA A 152 -2.39 22.11 0.70
CA ALA A 152 -1.13 22.12 1.43
C ALA A 152 -0.04 22.84 0.68
N ALA A 153 0.89 23.45 1.45
CA ALA A 153 2.13 24.01 0.95
C ALA A 153 3.30 23.40 1.72
N TYR A 154 4.41 23.17 1.04
CA TYR A 154 5.61 22.63 1.67
C TYR A 154 6.88 23.25 1.11
N VAL A 155 7.89 23.26 1.97
CA VAL A 155 9.27 23.55 1.60
C VAL A 155 10.19 22.53 2.27
N GLN A 156 11.17 22.03 1.53
CA GLN A 156 12.21 21.13 2.02
C GLN A 156 13.53 21.52 1.38
N ASP A 157 14.58 21.58 2.20
CA ASP A 157 15.93 21.82 1.74
C ASP A 157 16.80 20.60 2.00
N GLU A 158 17.56 20.20 1.01
CA GLU A 158 18.56 19.13 1.07
C GLU A 158 19.93 19.73 0.86
N VAL A 159 20.77 19.66 1.90
CA VAL A 159 22.09 20.29 1.94
C VAL A 159 23.15 19.25 2.23
N LYS A 160 24.14 19.17 1.36
CA LYS A 160 25.40 18.49 1.65
C LYS A 160 26.33 19.47 2.37
N LEU A 161 26.34 19.45 3.71
CA LEU A 161 27.11 20.36 4.55
C LEU A 161 28.61 20.12 4.44
N LEU A 162 29.01 18.83 4.49
CA LEU A 162 30.37 18.35 4.35
C LEU A 162 30.35 17.16 3.37
N ASP A 163 31.52 16.69 2.93
CA ASP A 163 31.56 15.53 2.03
C ASP A 163 30.92 14.29 2.63
N ALA A 164 30.98 14.16 3.95
CA ALA A 164 30.42 13.04 4.70
C ALA A 164 29.04 13.33 5.31
N ILE A 165 28.55 14.58 5.32
CA ILE A 165 27.35 14.94 6.08
C ILE A 165 26.31 15.62 5.16
N SER A 166 25.11 15.02 5.11
CA SER A 166 23.96 15.61 4.43
C SER A 166 22.80 15.79 5.41
N VAL A 167 22.09 16.90 5.27
CA VAL A 167 20.90 17.26 6.07
C VAL A 167 19.73 17.47 5.14
N VAL A 168 18.57 16.93 5.50
CA VAL A 168 17.28 17.24 4.90
C VAL A 168 16.40 17.83 5.98
N ALA A 169 15.95 19.07 5.80
CA ALA A 169 15.00 19.73 6.67
C ALA A 169 13.78 20.18 5.86
N GLY A 170 12.59 19.99 6.37
CA GLY A 170 11.38 20.39 5.68
C GLY A 170 10.21 20.65 6.62
N ILE A 171 9.27 21.43 6.15
CA ILE A 171 7.99 21.68 6.82
C ILE A 171 6.88 21.68 5.78
N ARG A 172 5.75 21.10 6.17
CA ARG A 172 4.51 21.12 5.40
C ARG A 172 3.40 21.70 6.26
N TYR A 173 2.69 22.66 5.72
CA TYR A 173 1.43 23.18 6.24
C TYR A 173 0.29 22.61 5.38
N ALA A 174 -0.73 22.04 6.01
CA ALA A 174 -1.92 21.56 5.34
C ALA A 174 -3.16 22.15 6.01
N TYR A 175 -4.07 22.67 5.20
CA TYR A 175 -5.40 23.08 5.61
C TYR A 175 -6.42 22.11 5.05
N ASN A 176 -7.16 21.44 5.94
CA ASN A 176 -8.28 20.59 5.58
C ASN A 176 -9.58 21.32 5.95
N GLU A 177 -10.56 21.28 5.09
CA GLU A 177 -11.87 21.95 5.27
C GLU A 177 -12.53 21.62 6.62
N LYS A 178 -12.47 20.36 7.05
CA LYS A 178 -13.07 19.87 8.30
C LYS A 178 -12.12 20.01 9.49
N PHE A 179 -10.87 19.62 9.33
CA PHE A 179 -9.89 19.46 10.42
C PHE A 179 -8.91 20.64 10.55
N LYS A 180 -9.12 21.72 9.77
CA LYS A 180 -8.33 22.95 9.81
C LYS A 180 -6.85 22.71 9.56
N SER A 181 -5.98 23.40 10.27
CA SER A 181 -4.56 23.49 9.99
C SER A 181 -3.73 22.43 10.69
N GLN A 182 -2.80 21.81 9.94
CA GLN A 182 -1.82 20.86 10.46
C GLN A 182 -0.42 21.23 9.99
N PHE A 183 0.57 21.11 10.88
CA PHE A 183 2.00 21.31 10.58
C PHE A 183 2.75 20.00 10.76
N THR A 184 3.54 19.64 9.76
CA THR A 184 4.33 18.41 9.77
C THR A 184 5.80 18.70 9.43
N PRO A 185 6.66 18.94 10.44
CA PRO A 185 8.09 19.07 10.26
C PRO A 185 8.76 17.73 10.01
N LYS A 186 9.89 17.77 9.28
CA LYS A 186 10.78 16.65 9.01
C LYS A 186 12.24 17.11 9.13
N LEU A 187 13.06 16.28 9.76
CA LEU A 187 14.51 16.46 9.83
C LEU A 187 15.19 15.10 9.63
N SER A 188 16.21 15.05 8.77
CA SER A 188 17.05 13.87 8.59
C SER A 188 18.50 14.28 8.48
N LEU A 189 19.36 13.60 9.22
CA LEU A 189 20.81 13.73 9.19
C LEU A 189 21.38 12.42 8.63
N MET A 190 22.25 12.50 7.64
CA MET A 190 22.99 11.35 7.10
C MET A 190 24.49 11.61 7.21
N TYR A 191 25.18 10.64 7.78
CA TYR A 191 26.63 10.54 7.76
C TYR A 191 27.04 9.40 6.85
N GLN A 192 27.89 9.68 5.89
CA GLN A 192 28.42 8.73 4.93
C GLN A 192 29.95 8.74 4.98
N TYR A 193 30.55 7.57 5.23
CA TYR A 193 31.99 7.40 5.25
C TYR A 193 32.35 6.06 4.61
N SER A 194 33.02 6.11 3.47
CA SER A 194 33.32 4.92 2.66
C SER A 194 32.07 4.08 2.39
N GLU A 195 32.03 2.83 2.81
CA GLU A 195 30.93 1.89 2.69
C GLU A 195 29.84 2.04 3.77
N LEU A 196 30.09 2.87 4.79
CA LEU A 196 29.18 3.05 5.91
C LEU A 196 28.25 4.26 5.69
N ASN A 197 26.93 4.04 5.81
CA ASN A 197 25.92 5.08 5.88
C ASN A 197 25.17 4.98 7.21
N VAL A 198 25.06 6.10 7.91
CA VAL A 198 24.26 6.22 9.14
C VAL A 198 23.26 7.35 8.94
N ARG A 199 21.97 7.07 9.13
CA ARG A 199 20.92 8.07 9.00
C ARG A 199 20.03 8.09 10.23
N ALA A 200 19.86 9.26 10.82
CA ALA A 200 18.88 9.53 11.85
C ALA A 200 17.78 10.43 11.28
N SER A 201 16.52 10.12 11.54
CA SER A 201 15.38 10.88 11.00
C SER A 201 14.29 11.05 12.04
N TYR A 202 13.68 12.21 12.00
CA TYR A 202 12.42 12.54 12.66
C TYR A 202 11.42 13.08 11.65
N ALA A 203 10.15 12.66 11.74
CA ALA A 203 9.07 13.22 10.96
C ALA A 203 7.77 13.24 11.77
N ALA A 204 7.11 14.37 11.80
CA ALA A 204 5.72 14.46 12.23
C ALA A 204 4.79 14.17 11.05
N GLY A 205 3.62 13.59 11.31
CA GLY A 205 2.61 13.29 10.32
C GLY A 205 1.20 13.43 10.89
N PHE A 206 0.21 13.52 10.01
CA PHE A 206 -1.20 13.41 10.37
C PHE A 206 -1.95 12.63 9.29
N ARG A 207 -3.08 12.07 9.65
CA ARG A 207 -4.02 11.41 8.75
C ARG A 207 -5.44 11.85 9.09
N SER A 208 -6.11 12.53 8.17
CA SER A 208 -7.52 12.87 8.31
C SER A 208 -8.39 11.60 8.29
N PRO A 209 -9.49 11.54 9.07
CA PRO A 209 -10.51 10.53 8.90
C PRO A 209 -11.01 10.52 7.46
N THR A 210 -11.30 9.35 6.91
CA THR A 210 -11.94 9.23 5.58
C THR A 210 -13.43 9.56 5.66
N LEU A 211 -14.03 9.96 4.54
CA LEU A 211 -15.48 10.18 4.47
C LEU A 211 -16.27 8.94 4.90
N GLN A 212 -15.78 7.74 4.58
CA GLN A 212 -16.38 6.49 5.06
C GLN A 212 -16.29 6.33 6.57
N GLN A 213 -15.16 6.65 7.19
CA GLN A 213 -15.02 6.57 8.65
C GLN A 213 -15.91 7.57 9.38
N MET A 214 -16.21 8.70 8.76
CA MET A 214 -17.06 9.73 9.34
C MET A 214 -18.55 9.49 9.11
N TYR A 215 -18.94 9.04 7.92
CA TYR A 215 -20.36 9.13 7.52
C TYR A 215 -20.98 7.81 7.08
N ALA A 216 -20.20 6.79 6.71
CA ALA A 216 -20.78 5.57 6.16
C ALA A 216 -21.37 4.67 7.25
N VAL A 217 -22.48 4.03 6.91
CA VAL A 217 -23.09 2.92 7.65
C VAL A 217 -22.93 1.68 6.79
N SER A 218 -22.09 0.76 7.21
CA SER A 218 -21.77 -0.47 6.48
C SER A 218 -22.28 -1.68 7.24
N GLU A 219 -23.13 -2.47 6.57
CA GLU A 219 -23.67 -3.71 7.10
C GLU A 219 -23.12 -4.90 6.29
N SER A 220 -22.61 -5.91 6.99
CA SER A 220 -22.15 -7.15 6.37
C SER A 220 -22.21 -8.32 7.36
N ARG A 221 -22.85 -9.40 6.95
CA ARG A 221 -22.90 -10.66 7.71
C ARG A 221 -23.37 -10.51 9.17
N GLY A 222 -24.40 -9.72 9.39
CA GLY A 222 -24.94 -9.46 10.72
C GLY A 222 -24.03 -8.57 11.60
N GLN A 223 -23.09 -7.86 10.99
CA GLN A 223 -22.29 -6.82 11.65
C GLN A 223 -22.59 -5.48 11.00
N ILE A 224 -22.82 -4.47 11.83
CA ILE A 224 -22.97 -3.09 11.40
C ILE A 224 -21.77 -2.27 11.90
N THR A 225 -21.20 -1.45 11.02
CA THR A 225 -20.16 -0.48 11.37
C THR A 225 -20.64 0.91 11.01
N VAL A 226 -20.67 1.80 11.99
CA VAL A 226 -21.20 3.15 11.87
C VAL A 226 -20.05 4.14 11.90
N GLY A 227 -20.11 5.15 11.04
CA GLY A 227 -19.18 6.29 11.03
C GLY A 227 -19.39 7.20 12.23
N ASP A 228 -18.42 8.08 12.46
CA ASP A 228 -18.51 9.14 13.47
C ASP A 228 -18.00 10.47 12.89
N PRO A 229 -18.89 11.46 12.65
CA PRO A 229 -18.48 12.78 12.18
C PRO A 229 -17.60 13.57 13.16
N GLY A 230 -17.59 13.15 14.45
CA GLY A 230 -16.79 13.76 15.51
C GLY A 230 -15.34 13.28 15.59
N LEU A 231 -14.87 12.45 14.66
CA LEU A 231 -13.51 11.95 14.65
C LEU A 231 -12.48 13.08 14.47
N ASP A 232 -11.40 13.01 15.25
CA ASP A 232 -10.22 13.86 15.11
C ASP A 232 -9.18 13.23 14.16
N PRO A 233 -8.32 14.03 13.51
CA PRO A 233 -7.19 13.51 12.74
C PRO A 233 -6.19 12.77 13.62
N GLU A 234 -5.74 11.62 13.15
CA GLU A 234 -4.59 10.93 13.74
C GLU A 234 -3.32 11.78 13.59
N LYS A 235 -2.50 11.82 14.61
CA LYS A 235 -1.18 12.47 14.60
C LYS A 235 -0.09 11.48 14.92
N SER A 236 1.05 11.65 14.30
CA SER A 236 2.18 10.75 14.52
C SER A 236 3.50 11.51 14.67
N ASN A 237 4.40 10.93 15.50
CA ASN A 237 5.79 11.30 15.57
C ASN A 237 6.63 10.04 15.30
N PHE A 238 7.36 10.07 14.20
CA PHE A 238 8.19 8.96 13.74
C PHE A 238 9.67 9.26 13.94
N TYR A 239 10.36 8.34 14.60
CA TYR A 239 11.80 8.37 14.84
C TYR A 239 12.42 7.13 14.19
N ASN A 240 13.52 7.31 13.49
CA ASN A 240 14.24 6.21 12.85
C ASN A 240 15.75 6.44 12.92
N LEU A 241 16.49 5.38 13.21
CA LEU A 241 17.93 5.28 13.03
C LEU A 241 18.22 4.10 12.12
N ASN A 242 18.90 4.36 11.01
CA ASN A 242 19.32 3.36 10.04
C ASN A 242 20.84 3.35 9.92
N ILE A 243 21.43 2.16 9.88
CA ILE A 243 22.85 1.92 9.66
C ILE A 243 22.95 0.94 8.50
N GLU A 244 23.74 1.28 7.51
CA GLU A 244 23.97 0.47 6.32
C GLU A 244 25.47 0.38 6.02
N TYR A 245 25.95 -0.83 5.80
CA TYR A 245 27.32 -1.10 5.37
C TYR A 245 27.31 -1.88 4.06
N ASN A 246 27.93 -1.30 3.02
CA ASN A 246 27.92 -1.82 1.65
C ASN A 246 29.33 -2.23 1.22
N HIS A 247 29.68 -3.47 1.45
CA HIS A 247 30.91 -4.06 0.92
C HIS A 247 30.64 -4.69 -0.46
N ARG A 248 31.69 -4.83 -1.27
CA ARG A 248 31.60 -5.44 -2.61
C ARG A 248 30.93 -6.82 -2.63
N LEU A 249 31.14 -7.64 -1.63
CA LEU A 249 30.64 -9.02 -1.56
C LEU A 249 29.38 -9.15 -0.70
N PHE A 250 29.08 -8.20 0.16
CA PHE A 250 27.92 -8.26 1.04
C PHE A 250 27.45 -6.86 1.43
N SER A 251 26.17 -6.77 1.80
CA SER A 251 25.62 -5.59 2.46
C SER A 251 24.83 -5.99 3.70
N ILE A 252 24.89 -5.15 4.72
CA ILE A 252 24.11 -5.27 5.95
C ILE A 252 23.41 -3.94 6.16
N ALA A 253 22.10 -3.99 6.42
CA ALA A 253 21.33 -2.83 6.83
C ALA A 253 20.59 -3.16 8.12
N ALA A 254 20.64 -2.27 9.10
CA ALA A 254 19.87 -2.37 10.33
C ALA A 254 19.12 -1.06 10.58
N SER A 255 17.87 -1.15 10.99
CA SER A 255 17.04 -0.01 11.31
C SER A 255 16.31 -0.25 12.62
N ILE A 256 16.25 0.77 13.47
CA ILE A 256 15.37 0.82 14.63
C ILE A 256 14.41 1.98 14.48
N TYR A 257 13.14 1.78 14.84
CA TYR A 257 12.14 2.80 14.68
C TYR A 257 11.13 2.82 15.81
N GLN A 258 10.54 3.98 16.02
CA GLN A 258 9.40 4.19 16.88
C GLN A 258 8.44 5.17 16.21
N ASN A 259 7.16 4.82 16.18
CA ASN A 259 6.06 5.69 15.78
C ASN A 259 5.08 5.85 16.93
N ASP A 260 4.97 7.06 17.46
CA ASP A 260 4.00 7.42 18.48
C ASP A 260 2.78 8.04 17.80
N LEU A 261 1.62 7.39 17.95
CA LEU A 261 0.35 7.85 17.40
C LEU A 261 -0.54 8.40 18.52
N LYS A 262 -1.26 9.46 18.21
CA LYS A 262 -2.35 10.01 19.01
C LYS A 262 -3.62 10.02 18.18
N ASP A 263 -4.74 9.89 18.84
CA ASP A 263 -6.07 9.95 18.23
C ASP A 263 -6.25 8.90 17.12
N LYS A 264 -5.62 7.71 17.26
CA LYS A 264 -5.71 6.65 16.26
C LYS A 264 -7.16 6.21 16.07
N ILE A 265 -7.60 6.11 14.81
CA ILE A 265 -8.97 5.76 14.47
C ILE A 265 -9.09 4.24 14.35
N GLU A 266 -9.97 3.66 15.17
CA GLU A 266 -10.32 2.24 15.11
C GLU A 266 -11.84 2.06 15.19
N ALA A 267 -12.34 0.95 14.63
CA ALA A 267 -13.73 0.57 14.82
C ALA A 267 -13.84 -0.28 16.09
N GLU A 268 -14.50 0.27 17.10
CA GLU A 268 -14.72 -0.36 18.40
C GLU A 268 -16.12 -0.98 18.50
N ASP A 269 -16.24 -2.01 19.33
CA ASP A 269 -17.51 -2.66 19.64
C ASP A 269 -18.28 -1.81 20.64
N ILE A 270 -19.48 -1.38 20.28
CA ILE A 270 -20.32 -0.50 21.12
C ILE A 270 -21.56 -1.20 21.68
N GLY A 271 -21.65 -2.54 21.48
CA GLY A 271 -22.84 -3.30 21.87
C GLY A 271 -23.99 -3.14 20.88
N THR A 272 -24.83 -4.15 20.77
CA THR A 272 -26.03 -4.16 19.93
C THR A 272 -27.21 -3.47 20.62
N THR A 273 -28.05 -2.79 19.83
CA THR A 273 -29.33 -2.26 20.30
C THR A 273 -30.43 -3.33 20.19
N PRO A 274 -31.59 -3.17 20.86
CA PRO A 274 -32.74 -4.05 20.65
C PRO A 274 -33.17 -4.14 19.18
N GLU A 275 -33.17 -3.03 18.45
CA GLU A 275 -33.49 -2.95 17.02
C GLU A 275 -32.46 -3.73 16.17
N ASP A 276 -31.19 -3.68 16.54
CA ASP A 276 -30.15 -4.49 15.87
C ASP A 276 -30.46 -5.98 15.98
N ILE A 277 -30.84 -6.44 17.18
CA ILE A 277 -31.14 -7.85 17.43
C ILE A 277 -32.37 -8.29 16.60
N GLU A 278 -33.41 -7.47 16.51
CA GLU A 278 -34.60 -7.72 15.68
C GLU A 278 -34.25 -7.83 14.20
N ASN A 279 -33.28 -7.02 13.73
CA ASN A 279 -32.76 -7.02 12.36
C ASN A 279 -31.69 -8.10 12.10
N GLY A 280 -31.40 -8.97 13.07
CA GLY A 280 -30.38 -10.03 12.95
C GLY A 280 -28.95 -9.54 13.01
N ILE A 281 -28.72 -8.32 13.49
CA ILE A 281 -27.39 -7.76 13.75
C ILE A 281 -26.87 -8.34 15.05
N THR A 282 -25.76 -9.05 14.96
CA THR A 282 -25.11 -9.70 16.11
C THR A 282 -23.96 -8.86 16.69
N ARG A 283 -23.55 -7.82 15.97
CA ARG A 283 -22.44 -6.96 16.38
C ARG A 283 -22.56 -5.55 15.79
N ARG A 284 -22.49 -4.53 16.67
CA ARG A 284 -22.44 -3.11 16.29
C ARG A 284 -21.08 -2.52 16.65
N ARG A 285 -20.48 -1.85 15.69
CA ARG A 285 -19.19 -1.14 15.84
C ARG A 285 -19.34 0.32 15.44
N GLN A 286 -18.51 1.18 16.02
CA GLN A 286 -18.39 2.59 15.64
C GLN A 286 -16.93 2.97 15.50
N TYR A 287 -16.61 3.79 14.52
CA TYR A 287 -15.28 4.39 14.43
C TYR A 287 -15.10 5.39 15.58
N ARG A 288 -13.96 5.29 16.27
CA ARG A 288 -13.60 6.18 17.40
C ARG A 288 -12.10 6.46 17.37
N ASN A 289 -11.72 7.59 17.96
CA ASN A 289 -10.32 7.84 18.26
C ASN A 289 -9.92 7.10 19.52
N ILE A 290 -8.89 6.26 19.47
CA ILE A 290 -8.19 5.75 20.62
C ILE A 290 -7.06 6.71 21.00
N GLU A 291 -6.91 7.04 22.28
CA GLU A 291 -6.06 8.15 22.72
C GLU A 291 -4.62 8.02 22.28
N LYS A 292 -3.98 6.86 22.48
CA LYS A 292 -2.54 6.68 22.19
C LYS A 292 -2.24 5.27 21.70
N ALA A 293 -1.44 5.19 20.65
CA ALA A 293 -0.84 3.95 20.20
C ALA A 293 0.67 4.15 19.97
N ARG A 294 1.44 3.08 20.10
CA ARG A 294 2.87 3.06 19.76
C ARG A 294 3.21 1.84 18.95
N VAL A 295 3.93 2.06 17.87
CA VAL A 295 4.54 0.99 17.08
C VAL A 295 6.05 1.19 17.12
N LYS A 296 6.78 0.21 17.64
CA LYS A 296 8.23 0.22 17.67
C LYS A 296 8.78 -1.10 17.17
N GLY A 297 9.97 -1.06 16.63
CA GLY A 297 10.59 -2.27 16.13
C GLY A 297 11.99 -2.05 15.60
N PHE A 298 12.50 -3.11 15.04
CA PHE A 298 13.75 -3.09 14.29
C PHE A 298 13.63 -4.03 13.10
N ASP A 299 14.41 -3.76 12.08
CA ASP A 299 14.63 -4.64 10.94
C ASP A 299 16.13 -4.80 10.68
N ILE A 300 16.53 -5.98 10.24
CA ILE A 300 17.90 -6.30 9.85
C ILE A 300 17.85 -7.04 8.54
N GLY A 301 18.50 -6.47 7.52
CA GLY A 301 18.69 -7.06 6.21
C GLY A 301 20.15 -7.42 5.96
N PHE A 302 20.35 -8.54 5.31
CA PHE A 302 21.67 -9.01 4.90
C PHE A 302 21.60 -9.54 3.48
N SER A 303 22.59 -9.19 2.66
CA SER A 303 22.76 -9.83 1.36
C SER A 303 24.23 -10.15 1.11
N VAL A 304 24.51 -11.25 0.39
CA VAL A 304 25.86 -11.67 0.05
C VAL A 304 25.93 -12.23 -1.38
N ARG A 305 27.02 -11.91 -2.06
CA ARG A 305 27.38 -12.38 -3.41
C ARG A 305 28.79 -12.96 -3.39
N PRO A 306 28.97 -14.17 -2.80
CA PRO A 306 30.30 -14.73 -2.54
C PRO A 306 31.06 -15.11 -3.82
N PHE A 307 30.33 -15.44 -4.90
CA PHE A 307 30.88 -15.78 -6.22
C PHE A 307 29.93 -15.39 -7.33
N THR A 308 30.43 -15.41 -8.56
CA THR A 308 29.67 -14.98 -9.73
C THR A 308 28.38 -15.74 -9.91
N GLY A 309 27.30 -15.01 -10.04
CA GLY A 309 25.96 -15.54 -10.29
C GLY A 309 25.20 -15.98 -9.04
N PHE A 310 25.83 -16.14 -7.89
CA PHE A 310 25.13 -16.47 -6.64
C PHE A 310 24.79 -15.22 -5.84
N MET A 311 23.57 -15.19 -5.32
CA MET A 311 23.08 -14.19 -4.39
C MET A 311 22.28 -14.88 -3.29
N PHE A 312 22.55 -14.50 -2.05
CA PHE A 312 21.69 -14.84 -0.91
C PHE A 312 21.30 -13.56 -0.20
N GLY A 313 20.05 -13.47 0.21
CA GLY A 313 19.50 -12.38 1.01
C GLY A 313 18.60 -12.89 2.12
N ALA A 314 18.62 -12.23 3.25
CA ALA A 314 17.70 -12.47 4.36
C ALA A 314 17.32 -11.14 4.99
N ASN A 315 16.05 -11.05 5.41
CA ASN A 315 15.54 -9.93 6.17
C ASN A 315 14.74 -10.47 7.35
N TYR A 316 14.92 -9.86 8.51
CA TYR A 316 14.14 -10.13 9.70
C TYR A 316 13.58 -8.83 10.27
N ILE A 317 12.30 -8.85 10.64
CA ILE A 317 11.56 -7.70 11.15
C ILE A 317 10.93 -8.09 12.49
N TYR A 318 11.17 -7.25 13.48
CA TYR A 318 10.44 -7.27 14.74
C TYR A 318 9.60 -6.01 14.89
N THR A 319 8.29 -6.18 15.19
CA THR A 319 7.35 -5.07 15.36
C THR A 319 6.51 -5.30 16.63
N ASP A 320 6.51 -4.34 17.54
CA ASP A 320 5.62 -4.32 18.70
C ASP A 320 4.68 -3.11 18.62
N GLY A 321 3.43 -3.39 18.28
CA GLY A 321 2.34 -2.40 18.22
C GLY A 321 1.44 -2.53 19.46
N ARG A 322 1.23 -1.41 20.18
CA ARG A 322 0.39 -1.37 21.38
C ARG A 322 -0.57 -0.20 21.37
N ASN A 323 -1.79 -0.45 21.82
CA ASN A 323 -2.65 0.56 22.40
C ASN A 323 -2.04 0.92 23.77
N ARG A 324 -1.64 2.18 23.94
CA ARG A 324 -0.97 2.63 25.15
C ARG A 324 -1.93 3.05 26.26
N THR A 325 -3.20 3.26 25.93
CA THR A 325 -4.25 3.57 26.89
C THR A 325 -4.67 2.33 27.66
N GLU A 326 -4.89 1.21 26.98
CA GLU A 326 -5.29 -0.06 27.57
C GLU A 326 -4.13 -1.03 27.85
N ASP A 327 -2.92 -0.70 27.41
CA ASP A 327 -1.69 -1.53 27.44
C ASP A 327 -1.85 -2.91 26.76
N ILE A 328 -2.67 -2.99 25.75
CA ILE A 328 -2.88 -4.21 24.93
C ILE A 328 -2.21 -4.09 23.57
N ARG A 329 -2.01 -5.21 22.90
CA ARG A 329 -1.51 -5.22 21.53
C ARG A 329 -2.56 -4.65 20.57
N LEU A 330 -2.08 -4.00 19.52
CA LEU A 330 -2.93 -3.61 18.39
C LEU A 330 -3.43 -4.86 17.66
N GLU A 331 -4.68 -4.82 17.21
CA GLU A 331 -5.33 -5.91 16.48
C GLU A 331 -4.55 -6.32 15.23
N ARG A 332 -4.52 -7.62 14.97
CA ARG A 332 -3.90 -8.26 13.80
C ARG A 332 -2.40 -7.96 13.62
N THR A 333 -1.70 -7.68 14.72
CA THR A 333 -0.25 -7.46 14.69
C THR A 333 0.53 -8.76 14.67
N VAL A 334 1.63 -8.76 13.92
CA VAL A 334 2.62 -9.84 13.84
C VAL A 334 3.94 -9.30 14.38
N ARG A 335 4.50 -9.94 15.42
CA ARG A 335 5.76 -9.47 16.02
C ARG A 335 6.99 -9.85 15.22
N HIS A 336 7.01 -11.04 14.65
CA HIS A 336 8.18 -11.59 14.00
C HIS A 336 7.85 -11.95 12.56
N SER A 337 8.58 -11.41 11.62
CA SER A 337 8.49 -11.79 10.22
C SER A 337 9.87 -11.81 9.57
N GLY A 338 10.02 -12.54 8.49
CA GLY A 338 11.27 -12.62 7.76
C GLY A 338 11.09 -13.13 6.35
N ASN A 339 12.02 -12.74 5.49
CA ASN A 339 12.08 -13.19 4.10
C ASN A 339 13.49 -13.71 3.84
N PHE A 340 13.57 -14.74 3.01
CA PHE A 340 14.81 -15.34 2.54
C PHE A 340 14.76 -15.48 1.03
N ASN A 341 15.84 -15.20 0.36
CA ASN A 341 16.01 -15.46 -1.05
C ASN A 341 17.41 -15.98 -1.33
N ALA A 342 17.50 -17.03 -2.11
CA ALA A 342 18.76 -17.52 -2.66
C ALA A 342 18.57 -17.71 -4.16
N SER A 343 19.52 -17.26 -4.94
CA SER A 343 19.49 -17.47 -6.38
C SER A 343 20.88 -17.73 -6.92
N TRP A 344 20.93 -18.56 -7.96
CA TRP A 344 22.12 -18.79 -8.72
C TRP A 344 21.81 -18.74 -10.21
N ARG A 345 22.57 -17.89 -10.90
CA ARG A 345 22.49 -17.71 -12.35
C ARG A 345 23.85 -18.01 -12.98
N LYS A 346 23.85 -18.82 -14.00
CA LYS A 346 25.04 -19.06 -14.82
C LYS A 346 24.71 -19.07 -16.30
N THR A 347 25.57 -18.48 -17.10
CA THR A 347 25.47 -18.43 -18.55
C THR A 347 26.61 -19.24 -19.14
N TRP A 348 26.27 -20.07 -20.14
CA TRP A 348 27.19 -20.84 -20.98
C TRP A 348 26.82 -20.53 -22.44
N ASN A 349 27.63 -19.75 -23.14
CA ASN A 349 27.33 -19.29 -24.49
C ASN A 349 25.90 -18.73 -24.63
N ASP A 350 25.05 -19.39 -25.39
CA ASP A 350 23.69 -18.97 -25.68
C ASP A 350 22.64 -19.52 -24.67
N TYR A 351 23.08 -20.23 -23.65
CA TYR A 351 22.22 -20.78 -22.61
C TYR A 351 22.47 -20.15 -21.26
N THR A 352 21.40 -19.72 -20.60
CA THR A 352 21.44 -19.24 -19.21
C THR A 352 20.52 -20.08 -18.34
N PHE A 353 21.06 -20.61 -17.25
CA PHE A 353 20.31 -21.25 -16.18
C PHE A 353 20.14 -20.29 -15.00
N ASN A 354 18.95 -20.26 -14.43
CA ASN A 354 18.67 -19.58 -13.17
C ASN A 354 17.86 -20.51 -12.28
N ILE A 355 18.25 -20.62 -11.02
CA ILE A 355 17.46 -21.23 -9.94
C ILE A 355 17.28 -20.21 -8.84
N ALA A 356 16.06 -20.13 -8.28
CA ALA A 356 15.76 -19.27 -7.15
C ALA A 356 14.90 -20.01 -6.12
N ILE A 357 15.23 -19.80 -4.86
CA ILE A 357 14.48 -20.24 -3.69
C ILE A 357 14.09 -19.01 -2.91
N ASN A 358 12.80 -18.88 -2.59
CA ASN A 358 12.27 -17.81 -1.76
C ASN A 358 11.56 -18.42 -0.56
N GLY A 359 11.78 -17.82 0.61
CA GLY A 359 11.12 -18.20 1.83
C GLY A 359 10.52 -16.97 2.52
N ARG A 360 9.34 -17.14 3.09
CA ARG A 360 8.69 -16.15 3.93
C ARG A 360 8.24 -16.79 5.23
N TYR A 361 8.64 -16.21 6.33
CA TYR A 361 8.19 -16.54 7.67
C TYR A 361 7.28 -15.43 8.21
N GLN A 362 6.15 -15.80 8.77
CA GLN A 362 5.27 -14.92 9.52
C GLN A 362 4.98 -15.57 10.87
N GLY A 363 5.30 -14.88 11.95
CA GLY A 363 4.96 -15.29 13.31
C GLY A 363 3.47 -15.24 13.59
N THR A 364 3.08 -15.63 14.78
CA THR A 364 1.68 -15.60 15.23
C THR A 364 1.08 -14.20 15.06
N ARG A 365 -0.04 -14.11 14.34
CA ARG A 365 -0.85 -12.89 14.24
C ARG A 365 -1.79 -12.84 15.42
N TRP A 366 -1.57 -11.86 16.29
CA TRP A 366 -2.40 -11.67 17.46
C TRP A 366 -3.73 -11.01 17.13
N SER A 367 -4.81 -11.46 17.80
CA SER A 367 -6.10 -10.77 17.80
C SER A 367 -6.87 -11.10 19.06
N LYS A 368 -7.33 -10.06 19.78
CA LYS A 368 -8.24 -10.16 20.91
C LYS A 368 -9.63 -10.64 20.45
N THR A 369 -10.05 -10.13 19.29
CA THR A 369 -11.41 -10.35 18.77
C THR A 369 -11.63 -11.73 18.18
N TYR A 370 -10.65 -12.26 17.41
CA TYR A 370 -10.82 -13.48 16.60
C TYR A 370 -9.93 -14.64 17.03
N GLY A 371 -9.13 -14.44 18.10
CA GLY A 371 -8.09 -15.37 18.50
C GLY A 371 -6.86 -15.33 17.59
N ASN A 372 -5.77 -15.91 18.05
CA ASN A 372 -4.50 -15.88 17.34
C ASN A 372 -4.49 -16.78 16.11
N ALA A 373 -3.99 -16.26 15.00
CA ALA A 373 -3.65 -17.09 13.84
C ALA A 373 -2.23 -17.66 14.02
N PRO A 374 -1.98 -18.93 13.67
CA PRO A 374 -0.70 -19.59 13.90
C PRO A 374 0.42 -18.96 13.06
N ALA A 375 1.65 -19.11 13.57
CA ALA A 375 2.83 -18.82 12.77
C ALA A 375 2.93 -19.80 11.61
N HIS A 376 3.45 -19.34 10.48
CA HIS A 376 3.64 -20.15 9.29
C HIS A 376 4.85 -19.73 8.47
N GLN A 377 5.25 -20.59 7.57
CA GLN A 377 6.27 -20.30 6.57
C GLN A 377 5.83 -20.83 5.20
N LEU A 378 6.17 -20.06 4.16
CA LEU A 378 5.94 -20.44 2.77
C LEU A 378 7.28 -20.41 2.06
N TRP A 379 7.54 -21.45 1.28
CA TRP A 379 8.76 -21.59 0.51
C TRP A 379 8.44 -21.95 -0.91
N ASP A 380 9.11 -21.29 -1.84
CA ASP A 380 8.94 -21.45 -3.27
C ASP A 380 10.28 -21.74 -3.91
N ILE A 381 10.30 -22.58 -4.92
CA ILE A 381 11.47 -22.84 -5.76
C ILE A 381 11.07 -22.71 -7.22
N ASN A 382 11.91 -22.09 -8.00
CA ASN A 382 11.73 -22.01 -9.44
C ASN A 382 13.05 -22.11 -10.19
N THR A 383 12.96 -22.61 -11.42
CA THR A 383 14.06 -22.61 -12.39
C THR A 383 13.59 -21.91 -13.65
N ARG A 384 14.52 -21.18 -14.26
CA ARG A 384 14.34 -20.56 -15.58
C ARG A 384 15.51 -20.93 -16.45
N HIS A 385 15.22 -21.32 -17.67
CA HIS A 385 16.18 -21.64 -18.69
C HIS A 385 16.03 -20.60 -19.82
N SER A 386 17.10 -19.98 -20.28
CA SER A 386 17.05 -19.02 -21.39
C SER A 386 17.96 -19.50 -22.51
N PHE A 387 17.37 -19.75 -23.67
CA PHE A 387 18.05 -20.16 -24.90
C PHE A 387 18.05 -18.98 -25.87
N ASN A 388 19.23 -18.40 -26.11
CA ASN A 388 19.41 -17.26 -27.00
C ASN A 388 19.69 -17.72 -28.42
N LEU A 389 18.64 -17.92 -29.22
CA LEU A 389 18.77 -18.21 -30.65
C LEU A 389 18.96 -16.91 -31.45
N LYS A 390 19.34 -17.04 -32.74
CA LYS A 390 19.66 -15.84 -33.58
C LYS A 390 18.57 -14.77 -33.56
N SER A 391 17.32 -15.15 -33.80
CA SER A 391 16.18 -14.21 -33.93
C SER A 391 15.20 -14.28 -32.78
N VAL A 392 15.36 -15.23 -31.88
CA VAL A 392 14.38 -15.51 -30.78
C VAL A 392 15.14 -15.90 -29.54
N ALA A 393 14.67 -15.47 -28.36
CA ALA A 393 15.02 -16.03 -27.08
C ALA A 393 13.82 -16.82 -26.53
N LEU A 394 14.06 -18.07 -26.13
CA LEU A 394 13.07 -18.95 -25.50
C LEU A 394 13.39 -19.07 -24.00
N GLU A 395 12.44 -18.74 -23.15
CA GLU A 395 12.64 -18.77 -21.70
C GLU A 395 11.59 -19.64 -21.00
N PRO A 396 11.70 -20.99 -21.06
CA PRO A 396 10.87 -21.87 -20.24
C PRO A 396 11.24 -21.71 -18.76
N ALA A 397 10.22 -21.74 -17.89
CA ALA A 397 10.38 -21.75 -16.45
C ALA A 397 9.40 -22.74 -15.82
N VAL A 398 9.85 -23.39 -14.76
CA VAL A 398 9.04 -24.27 -13.91
C VAL A 398 9.24 -23.89 -12.47
N GLY A 399 8.18 -24.02 -11.66
CA GLY A 399 8.26 -23.71 -10.26
C GLY A 399 7.25 -24.46 -9.41
N VAL A 400 7.58 -24.53 -8.13
CA VAL A 400 6.72 -25.05 -7.06
C VAL A 400 6.56 -23.95 -6.02
N GLU A 401 5.35 -23.55 -5.78
CA GLU A 401 4.99 -22.63 -4.70
C GLU A 401 4.51 -23.42 -3.50
N ASN A 402 4.75 -22.85 -2.31
CA ASN A 402 4.39 -23.47 -1.04
C ASN A 402 4.84 -24.95 -0.95
N ILE A 403 6.15 -25.18 -1.07
CA ILE A 403 6.76 -26.52 -1.13
C ILE A 403 6.30 -27.42 0.02
N PHE A 404 6.12 -26.86 1.23
CA PHE A 404 5.71 -27.59 2.42
C PHE A 404 4.18 -27.77 2.54
N ASN A 405 3.42 -27.33 1.53
CA ASN A 405 1.97 -27.51 1.46
C ASN A 405 1.21 -26.96 2.68
N TYR A 406 1.66 -25.81 3.20
CA TYR A 406 0.98 -25.17 4.33
C TYR A 406 -0.42 -24.68 3.92
N THR A 407 -1.42 -24.97 4.74
CA THR A 407 -2.79 -24.43 4.62
C THR A 407 -3.28 -23.98 6.00
N ASP A 408 -4.14 -22.96 6.03
CA ASP A 408 -4.73 -22.50 7.29
C ASP A 408 -5.92 -23.38 7.66
N ASP A 409 -5.98 -23.85 8.90
CA ASP A 409 -7.07 -24.68 9.42
C ASP A 409 -8.38 -23.90 9.55
N ARG A 410 -8.31 -22.57 9.64
CA ARG A 410 -9.44 -21.68 9.84
C ARG A 410 -9.56 -20.65 8.70
N PRO A 411 -9.72 -21.11 7.44
CA PRO A 411 -9.67 -20.22 6.28
C PRO A 411 -10.80 -19.19 6.22
N TYR A 412 -11.90 -19.40 6.95
CA TYR A 412 -13.05 -18.48 7.01
C TYR A 412 -13.05 -17.56 8.24
N ASN A 413 -12.07 -17.70 9.12
CA ASN A 413 -11.95 -16.80 10.26
C ASN A 413 -11.28 -15.48 9.83
N SER A 414 -11.74 -14.37 10.36
CA SER A 414 -11.21 -13.03 10.05
C SER A 414 -9.74 -12.82 10.42
N ASN A 415 -9.16 -13.69 11.22
CA ASN A 415 -7.75 -13.64 11.63
C ASN A 415 -6.93 -14.85 11.12
N TYR A 416 -7.21 -15.37 9.95
CA TYR A 416 -6.44 -16.47 9.36
C TYR A 416 -5.00 -16.08 9.04
N ALA A 417 -4.08 -17.08 9.07
CA ALA A 417 -2.65 -16.86 8.83
C ALA A 417 -2.32 -16.64 7.35
N THR A 418 -2.99 -17.37 6.47
CA THR A 418 -2.78 -17.27 5.02
C THR A 418 -4.04 -17.62 4.23
N LEU A 419 -4.10 -17.20 2.98
CA LEU A 419 -5.13 -17.55 2.00
C LEU A 419 -4.62 -18.52 0.93
N THR A 420 -3.41 -19.05 1.06
CA THR A 420 -2.83 -19.93 0.05
C THR A 420 -3.66 -21.22 -0.12
N PRO A 421 -3.88 -21.67 -1.36
CA PRO A 421 -4.62 -22.92 -1.64
C PRO A 421 -3.83 -24.19 -1.27
N GLY A 422 -2.57 -24.07 -0.86
CA GLY A 422 -1.64 -25.16 -0.65
C GLY A 422 -0.53 -25.16 -1.71
N ARG A 423 0.13 -26.30 -1.89
CA ARG A 423 1.18 -26.46 -2.89
C ARG A 423 0.62 -26.32 -4.30
N SER A 424 1.29 -25.51 -5.12
CA SER A 424 0.97 -25.34 -6.53
C SER A 424 2.20 -25.54 -7.42
N PHE A 425 1.98 -25.96 -8.65
CA PHE A 425 2.99 -26.13 -9.67
C PHE A 425 2.65 -25.22 -10.84
N TYR A 426 3.66 -24.59 -11.43
CA TYR A 426 3.46 -23.82 -12.63
C TYR A 426 4.55 -24.07 -13.67
N VAL A 427 4.16 -23.93 -14.92
CA VAL A 427 5.07 -23.92 -16.07
C VAL A 427 4.76 -22.69 -16.89
N SER A 428 5.78 -21.99 -17.35
CA SER A 428 5.64 -20.86 -18.25
C SER A 428 6.66 -20.90 -19.37
N LEU A 429 6.32 -20.33 -20.51
CA LEU A 429 7.21 -20.12 -21.64
C LEU A 429 7.10 -18.67 -22.08
N LEU A 430 8.23 -17.94 -22.01
CA LEU A 430 8.33 -16.60 -22.56
C LEU A 430 9.12 -16.66 -23.87
N VAL A 431 8.57 -16.11 -24.92
CA VAL A 431 9.21 -16.00 -26.24
C VAL A 431 9.48 -14.53 -26.52
N ARG A 432 10.73 -14.18 -26.74
CA ARG A 432 11.15 -12.80 -27.09
C ARG A 432 11.70 -12.79 -28.52
N PHE A 433 11.11 -11.99 -29.36
CA PHE A 433 11.66 -11.73 -30.71
C PHE A 433 12.72 -10.63 -30.60
N LYS A 434 13.90 -10.90 -31.20
CA LYS A 434 14.97 -9.92 -31.27
C LYS A 434 14.77 -9.08 -32.55
N GLN A 435 14.83 -7.77 -32.39
CA GLN A 435 14.85 -6.82 -33.51
C GLN A 435 16.23 -6.72 -34.11
#